data_ec8454b99e4f0f3d036803afda771c86
#
_entry.id   ec8454b99e4f0f3d036803afda771c86
#
_cell.length_a   1.000
_cell.length_b   1.000
_cell.length_c   1.000
_cell.angle_alpha   90.00
_cell.angle_beta   90.00
_cell.angle_gamma   90.00
#
_symmetry.space_group_name_H-M   'P 1'
#
loop_
_entity.id
_entity.type
_entity.pdbx_description
1 polymer ?
#
loop_
_entity_poly.entity_id
_entity_poly.type
_entity_poly.pdbx_seq_one_letter_code
_entity_poly.pdbx_strand_id
1 'polypeptide(L)'
;VPEVMGLVGIVALEERRGRRPVVTEERVLGLRCLRVSVPVRPGLREDRRKRRAEQGAAALYRAGVRRALTAEDFPDWPALEGQGLRSVDPEPFCQAIAVPLALAALRRAGILRVRATVALSGPRVSRPLFAAAARLCPQVRHLVVDVPGEGEELAAWLREEYGAAVLR
;
A
#
# COMPACT_ATOMS: atom_id res chain seq x y z
N VAL A 1 22.05 -8.70 13.11
CA VAL A 1 21.30 -9.92 12.79
C VAL A 1 20.35 -9.54 11.68
N PRO A 2 20.43 -10.10 10.46
CA PRO A 2 19.44 -9.81 9.42
C PRO A 2 18.09 -10.29 9.93
N GLU A 3 17.16 -9.36 10.08
CA GLU A 3 15.76 -9.67 10.31
C GLU A 3 15.29 -10.58 9.16
N VAL A 4 15.00 -11.83 9.48
CA VAL A 4 14.43 -12.77 8.51
C VAL A 4 13.13 -12.11 8.02
N MET A 5 13.14 -11.66 6.78
CA MET A 5 11.94 -11.08 6.16
C MET A 5 10.83 -12.11 6.31
N GLY A 6 9.91 -11.85 7.22
CA GLY A 6 8.82 -12.75 7.53
C GLY A 6 7.95 -13.00 6.29
N LEU A 7 7.57 -14.25 6.11
CA LEU A 7 6.67 -14.66 5.03
C LEU A 7 5.34 -13.89 5.16
N VAL A 8 4.93 -13.23 4.08
CA VAL A 8 3.68 -12.46 4.02
C VAL A 8 2.57 -13.33 3.41
N GLY A 9 1.41 -13.31 4.03
CA GLY A 9 0.20 -13.93 3.51
C GLY A 9 -0.63 -12.96 2.68
N ILE A 10 -1.33 -13.49 1.69
CA ILE A 10 -2.36 -12.78 0.94
C ILE A 10 -3.65 -13.56 1.11
N VAL A 11 -4.70 -12.92 1.61
CA VAL A 11 -6.03 -13.54 1.76
C VAL A 11 -6.99 -12.90 0.78
N ALA A 12 -7.51 -13.68 -0.15
CA ALA A 12 -8.44 -13.23 -1.17
C ALA A 12 -9.75 -14.03 -1.11
N LEU A 13 -10.88 -13.32 -1.23
CA LEU A 13 -12.19 -13.93 -1.49
C LEU A 13 -12.31 -14.15 -2.99
N GLU A 14 -12.55 -15.38 -3.41
CA GLU A 14 -12.65 -15.72 -4.83
C GLU A 14 -13.97 -16.42 -5.15
N GLU A 15 -14.67 -15.93 -6.16
CA GLU A 15 -15.86 -16.60 -6.68
C GLU A 15 -15.47 -17.90 -7.39
N ARG A 16 -15.52 -18.99 -6.66
CA ARG A 16 -15.23 -20.32 -7.22
C ARG A 16 -16.04 -21.42 -6.57
N ARG A 17 -16.16 -22.53 -7.30
CA ARG A 17 -16.71 -23.77 -6.74
C ARG A 17 -15.71 -24.37 -5.74
N GLY A 18 -16.21 -24.79 -4.59
CA GLY A 18 -15.39 -25.40 -3.54
C GLY A 18 -15.88 -25.00 -2.14
N ARG A 19 -15.40 -25.73 -1.15
CA ARG A 19 -15.72 -25.48 0.27
C ARG A 19 -14.49 -25.15 1.09
N ARG A 20 -13.31 -25.56 0.64
CA ARG A 20 -12.06 -25.41 1.38
C ARG A 20 -11.20 -24.31 0.77
N PRO A 21 -10.55 -23.46 1.59
CA PRO A 21 -9.51 -22.57 1.12
C PRO A 21 -8.36 -23.34 0.48
N VAL A 22 -7.72 -22.73 -0.51
CA VAL A 22 -6.53 -23.27 -1.16
C VAL A 22 -5.38 -22.33 -0.93
N VAL A 23 -4.26 -22.88 -0.48
CA VAL A 23 -3.00 -22.14 -0.29
C VAL A 23 -2.10 -22.39 -1.48
N THR A 24 -1.61 -21.32 -2.08
CA THR A 24 -0.64 -21.36 -3.18
C THR A 24 0.53 -20.46 -2.84
N GLU A 25 1.71 -20.80 -3.31
CA GLU A 25 2.86 -19.91 -3.25
C GLU A 25 2.87 -19.02 -4.49
N GLU A 26 3.12 -17.73 -4.29
CA GLU A 26 3.32 -16.78 -5.38
C GLU A 26 4.49 -15.84 -5.09
N ARG A 27 5.03 -15.22 -6.14
CA ARG A 27 6.04 -14.18 -6.02
C ARG A 27 5.46 -12.84 -6.47
N VAL A 28 5.47 -11.88 -5.56
CA VAL A 28 5.04 -10.51 -5.83
C VAL A 28 6.26 -9.60 -5.72
N LEU A 29 6.64 -8.94 -6.80
CA LEU A 29 7.82 -8.07 -6.87
C LEU A 29 9.12 -8.75 -6.35
N GLY A 30 9.25 -10.06 -6.59
CA GLY A 30 10.38 -10.85 -6.12
C GLY A 30 10.25 -11.38 -4.69
N LEU A 31 9.28 -10.92 -3.92
CA LEU A 31 8.99 -11.40 -2.58
C LEU A 31 8.17 -12.69 -2.62
N ARG A 32 8.54 -13.64 -1.80
CA ARG A 32 7.80 -14.90 -1.64
C ARG A 32 6.60 -14.67 -0.73
N CYS A 33 5.41 -14.93 -1.25
CA CYS A 33 4.15 -14.79 -0.53
C CYS A 33 3.37 -16.11 -0.54
N LEU A 34 2.55 -16.33 0.48
CA LEU A 34 1.55 -17.40 0.47
C LEU A 34 0.17 -16.77 0.28
N ARG A 35 -0.49 -17.12 -0.83
CA ARG A 35 -1.87 -16.72 -1.09
C ARG A 35 -2.83 -17.78 -0.59
N VAL A 36 -3.85 -17.34 0.13
CA VAL A 36 -5.03 -18.16 0.45
C VAL A 36 -6.21 -17.64 -0.35
N SER A 37 -6.76 -18.50 -1.20
CA SER A 37 -8.01 -18.26 -1.92
C SER A 37 -9.17 -18.85 -1.13
N VAL A 38 -9.99 -17.99 -0.55
CA VAL A 38 -11.19 -18.36 0.21
C VAL A 38 -12.38 -18.42 -0.76
N PRO A 39 -12.95 -19.61 -1.00
CA PRO A 39 -14.05 -19.74 -1.96
C PRO A 39 -15.33 -19.12 -1.44
N VAL A 40 -15.89 -18.20 -2.22
CA VAL A 40 -17.18 -17.56 -1.98
C VAL A 40 -18.14 -17.84 -3.13
N ARG A 41 -19.44 -17.64 -2.91
CA ARG A 41 -20.49 -17.71 -3.93
C ARG A 41 -21.51 -16.64 -3.65
N PRO A 42 -22.21 -16.13 -4.66
CA PRO A 42 -23.37 -15.28 -4.43
C PRO A 42 -24.34 -15.92 -3.44
N GLY A 43 -24.80 -15.14 -2.44
CA GLY A 43 -25.69 -15.63 -1.39
C GLY A 43 -25.05 -16.54 -0.32
N LEU A 44 -23.73 -16.67 -0.27
CA LEU A 44 -23.05 -17.38 0.82
C LEU A 44 -23.32 -16.64 2.15
N ARG A 45 -23.87 -17.35 3.13
CA ARG A 45 -24.10 -16.80 4.46
C ARG A 45 -22.81 -16.34 5.11
N GLU A 46 -22.86 -15.24 5.82
CA GLU A 46 -21.73 -14.62 6.51
C GLU A 46 -20.99 -15.61 7.43
N ASP A 47 -21.71 -16.36 8.28
CA ASP A 47 -21.09 -17.35 9.16
C ASP A 47 -20.22 -18.37 8.40
N ARG A 48 -20.68 -18.77 7.21
CA ARG A 48 -19.94 -19.74 6.40
C ARG A 48 -18.73 -19.09 5.74
N ARG A 49 -18.84 -17.82 5.32
CA ARG A 49 -17.72 -17.06 4.77
C ARG A 49 -16.65 -16.90 5.84
N LYS A 50 -17.05 -16.42 7.04
CA LYS A 50 -16.17 -16.24 8.20
C LYS A 50 -15.42 -17.54 8.55
N ARG A 51 -16.11 -18.67 8.68
CA ARG A 51 -15.49 -19.97 8.96
C ARG A 51 -14.46 -20.38 7.90
N ARG A 52 -14.70 -20.06 6.63
CA ARG A 52 -13.74 -20.33 5.56
C ARG A 52 -12.53 -19.40 5.66
N ALA A 53 -12.71 -18.12 5.98
CA ALA A 53 -11.65 -17.20 6.24
C ALA A 53 -10.78 -17.66 7.43
N GLU A 54 -11.39 -18.09 8.53
CA GLU A 54 -10.71 -18.70 9.69
C GLU A 54 -9.86 -19.91 9.30
N GLN A 55 -10.40 -20.83 8.50
CA GLN A 55 -9.65 -21.99 8.01
C GLN A 55 -8.46 -21.58 7.14
N GLY A 56 -8.63 -20.60 6.28
CA GLY A 56 -7.55 -20.04 5.46
C GLY A 56 -6.47 -19.38 6.31
N ALA A 57 -6.86 -18.57 7.28
CA ALA A 57 -5.96 -17.91 8.21
C ALA A 57 -5.16 -18.92 9.05
N ALA A 58 -5.83 -19.95 9.57
CA ALA A 58 -5.18 -21.02 10.31
C ALA A 58 -4.15 -21.80 9.45
N ALA A 59 -4.42 -21.97 8.16
CA ALA A 59 -3.47 -22.59 7.23
C ALA A 59 -2.23 -21.71 7.02
N LEU A 60 -2.41 -20.40 6.82
CA LEU A 60 -1.30 -19.45 6.72
C LEU A 60 -0.48 -19.39 8.01
N TYR A 61 -1.14 -19.32 9.16
CA TYR A 61 -0.47 -19.27 10.46
C TYR A 61 0.40 -20.50 10.71
N ARG A 62 -0.10 -21.70 10.39
CA ARG A 62 0.66 -22.96 10.46
C ARG A 62 1.85 -22.99 9.51
N ALA A 63 1.74 -22.32 8.36
CA ALA A 63 2.84 -22.18 7.41
C ALA A 63 3.88 -21.11 7.82
N GLY A 64 3.75 -20.50 9.01
CA GLY A 64 4.69 -19.52 9.54
C GLY A 64 4.35 -18.08 9.23
N VAL A 65 3.26 -17.81 8.53
CA VAL A 65 2.78 -16.43 8.26
C VAL A 65 2.27 -15.80 9.55
N ARG A 66 2.63 -14.55 9.80
CA ARG A 66 2.15 -13.75 10.92
C ARG A 66 1.50 -12.44 10.47
N ARG A 67 1.78 -12.00 9.24
CA ARG A 67 1.22 -10.79 8.66
C ARG A 67 0.56 -11.12 7.34
N ALA A 68 -0.62 -10.54 7.09
CA ALA A 68 -1.39 -10.77 5.89
C ALA A 68 -1.87 -9.47 5.25
N LEU A 69 -1.99 -9.53 3.93
CA LEU A 69 -2.63 -8.52 3.09
C LEU A 69 -4.01 -9.04 2.67
N THR A 70 -4.97 -8.15 2.60
CA THR A 70 -6.32 -8.40 2.06
C THR A 70 -6.69 -7.27 1.11
N ALA A 71 -7.80 -7.41 0.39
CA ALA A 71 -8.46 -6.27 -0.23
C ALA A 71 -8.93 -5.28 0.86
N GLU A 72 -9.05 -3.99 0.51
CA GLU A 72 -9.42 -2.92 1.43
C GLU A 72 -10.78 -3.17 2.09
N ASP A 73 -11.73 -3.70 1.32
CA ASP A 73 -13.10 -4.02 1.72
C ASP A 73 -13.26 -5.44 2.30
N PHE A 74 -12.18 -6.10 2.74
CA PHE A 74 -12.26 -7.45 3.28
C PHE A 74 -13.06 -7.49 4.58
N PRO A 75 -14.22 -8.18 4.61
CA PRO A 75 -15.18 -8.03 5.69
C PRO A 75 -14.87 -8.86 6.95
N ASP A 76 -14.01 -9.86 6.85
CA ASP A 76 -13.82 -10.86 7.89
C ASP A 76 -12.45 -10.74 8.63
N TRP A 77 -11.90 -9.52 8.75
CA TRP A 77 -10.64 -9.29 9.46
C TRP A 77 -10.60 -9.86 10.87
N PRO A 78 -11.63 -9.70 11.72
CA PRO A 78 -11.63 -10.29 13.06
C PRO A 78 -11.42 -11.81 13.06
N ALA A 79 -11.86 -12.50 12.00
CA ALA A 79 -11.63 -13.93 11.83
C ALA A 79 -10.15 -14.28 11.59
N LEU A 80 -9.42 -13.42 10.88
CA LEU A 80 -7.99 -13.57 10.65
C LEU A 80 -7.18 -13.28 11.93
N GLU A 81 -7.52 -12.21 12.62
CA GLU A 81 -6.89 -11.83 13.89
C GLU A 81 -7.08 -12.90 14.97
N GLY A 82 -8.27 -13.49 15.04
CA GLY A 82 -8.56 -14.60 15.94
C GLY A 82 -7.68 -15.83 15.70
N GLN A 83 -7.09 -15.98 14.50
CA GLN A 83 -6.11 -17.02 14.17
C GLN A 83 -4.65 -16.54 14.33
N GLY A 84 -4.40 -15.34 14.87
CA GLY A 84 -3.08 -14.79 15.14
C GLY A 84 -2.41 -14.09 13.96
N LEU A 85 -3.14 -13.80 12.88
CA LEU A 85 -2.64 -12.97 11.79
C LEU A 85 -2.83 -11.49 12.14
N ARG A 86 -1.89 -10.66 11.72
CA ARG A 86 -1.96 -9.20 11.81
C ARG A 86 -1.96 -8.60 10.42
N SER A 87 -2.63 -7.45 10.26
CA SER A 87 -2.58 -6.72 8.99
C SER A 87 -1.17 -6.20 8.71
N VAL A 88 -0.81 -6.14 7.44
CA VAL A 88 0.34 -5.35 7.00
C VAL A 88 -0.11 -3.91 6.90
N ASP A 89 0.60 -3.00 7.55
CA ASP A 89 0.43 -1.57 7.33
C ASP A 89 1.13 -1.20 6.00
N PRO A 90 0.39 -0.82 4.94
CA PRO A 90 0.97 -0.47 3.67
C PRO A 90 1.55 0.96 3.64
N GLU A 91 1.21 1.80 4.62
CA GLU A 91 1.52 3.22 4.63
C GLU A 91 3.03 3.51 4.48
N PRO A 92 3.95 2.88 5.26
CA PRO A 92 5.37 3.12 5.11
C PRO A 92 5.91 2.76 3.72
N PHE A 93 5.36 1.70 3.12
CA PHE A 93 5.73 1.30 1.76
C PHE A 93 5.22 2.30 0.73
N CYS A 94 3.95 2.69 0.81
CA CYS A 94 3.36 3.68 -0.09
C CYS A 94 4.13 5.01 -0.03
N GLN A 95 4.49 5.46 1.17
CA GLN A 95 5.31 6.65 1.37
C GLN A 95 6.70 6.52 0.72
N ALA A 96 7.35 5.37 0.88
CA ALA A 96 8.69 5.13 0.31
C ALA A 96 8.68 5.14 -1.22
N ILE A 97 7.63 4.62 -1.85
CA ILE A 97 7.51 4.52 -3.31
C ILE A 97 6.81 5.72 -3.96
N ALA A 98 6.23 6.65 -3.21
CA ALA A 98 5.42 7.75 -3.74
C ALA A 98 6.16 8.55 -4.84
N VAL A 99 7.40 8.96 -4.59
CA VAL A 99 8.19 9.71 -5.57
C VAL A 99 8.57 8.86 -6.79
N PRO A 100 9.15 7.64 -6.67
CA PRO A 100 9.39 6.76 -7.81
C PRO A 100 8.12 6.48 -8.62
N LEU A 101 6.98 6.29 -7.96
CA LEU A 101 5.70 6.02 -8.61
C LEU A 101 5.21 7.22 -9.41
N ALA A 102 5.25 8.42 -8.83
CA ALA A 102 4.90 9.66 -9.53
C ALA A 102 5.77 9.86 -10.79
N LEU A 103 7.09 9.69 -10.68
CA LEU A 103 8.00 9.80 -11.81
C LEU A 103 7.79 8.70 -12.86
N ALA A 104 7.41 7.51 -12.45
CA ALA A 104 7.04 6.42 -13.37
C ALA A 104 5.72 6.71 -14.09
N ALA A 105 4.73 7.29 -13.39
CA ALA A 105 3.47 7.71 -13.98
C ALA A 105 3.66 8.80 -15.05
N LEU A 106 4.50 9.81 -14.78
CA LEU A 106 4.86 10.82 -15.77
C LEU A 106 5.48 10.20 -17.03
N ARG A 107 6.43 9.28 -16.87
CA ARG A 107 7.04 8.57 -18.00
C ARG A 107 6.01 7.78 -18.81
N ARG A 108 5.11 7.07 -18.13
CA ARG A 108 4.05 6.28 -18.77
C ARG A 108 3.07 7.16 -19.55
N ALA A 109 2.80 8.36 -19.05
CA ALA A 109 1.95 9.36 -19.71
C ALA A 109 2.67 10.14 -20.83
N GLY A 110 3.96 9.89 -21.06
CA GLY A 110 4.76 10.65 -22.06
C GLY A 110 5.06 12.09 -21.63
N ILE A 111 4.91 12.42 -20.35
CA ILE A 111 5.12 13.77 -19.82
C ILE A 111 6.59 13.91 -19.42
N LEU A 112 7.28 14.86 -20.05
CA LEU A 112 8.66 15.20 -19.68
C LEU A 112 8.68 15.87 -18.29
N ARG A 113 9.57 15.43 -17.41
CA ARG A 113 9.72 15.99 -16.05
C ARG A 113 9.86 17.50 -16.04
N VAL A 114 10.66 18.05 -16.98
CA VAL A 114 10.88 19.50 -17.13
C VAL A 114 9.64 20.29 -17.59
N ARG A 115 8.54 19.62 -17.88
CA ARG A 115 7.23 20.22 -18.20
C ARG A 115 6.15 19.79 -17.23
N ALA A 116 6.46 18.91 -16.28
CA ALA A 116 5.49 18.35 -15.37
C ALA A 116 5.17 19.32 -14.23
N THR A 117 3.91 19.36 -13.86
CA THR A 117 3.42 19.89 -12.58
C THR A 117 2.96 18.73 -11.72
N VAL A 118 3.48 18.64 -10.51
CA VAL A 118 3.11 17.60 -9.55
C VAL A 118 2.52 18.26 -8.31
N ALA A 119 1.36 17.79 -7.86
CA ALA A 119 0.75 18.26 -6.63
C ALA A 119 1.04 17.28 -5.48
N LEU A 120 1.34 17.83 -4.32
CA LEU A 120 1.42 17.15 -3.04
C LEU A 120 0.31 17.68 -2.15
N SER A 121 -0.61 16.83 -1.76
CA SER A 121 -1.72 17.19 -0.88
C SER A 121 -1.67 16.38 0.42
N GLY A 122 -2.16 16.99 1.49
CA GLY A 122 -2.25 16.35 2.79
C GLY A 122 -2.85 17.25 3.85
N PRO A 123 -3.32 16.69 4.97
CA PRO A 123 -3.93 17.50 6.04
C PRO A 123 -2.91 18.34 6.82
N ARG A 124 -1.63 17.98 6.75
CA ARG A 124 -0.51 18.68 7.41
C ARG A 124 0.81 18.32 6.75
N VAL A 125 1.86 19.09 7.03
CA VAL A 125 3.23 18.76 6.60
C VAL A 125 3.78 17.64 7.50
N SER A 126 3.69 16.41 7.01
CA SER A 126 4.30 15.25 7.65
C SER A 126 5.74 15.04 7.18
N ARG A 127 6.55 14.30 7.96
CA ARG A 127 7.92 13.95 7.56
C ARG A 127 8.00 13.26 6.19
N PRO A 128 7.12 12.31 5.85
CA PRO A 128 7.09 11.70 4.51
C PRO A 128 6.73 12.69 3.40
N LEU A 129 5.77 13.59 3.64
CA LEU A 129 5.37 14.62 2.67
C LEU A 129 6.53 15.59 2.42
N PHE A 130 7.18 16.05 3.47
CA PHE A 130 8.39 16.89 3.38
C PHE A 130 9.48 16.20 2.55
N ALA A 131 9.79 14.94 2.86
CA ALA A 131 10.79 14.17 2.13
C ALA A 131 10.41 13.96 0.65
N ALA A 132 9.13 13.75 0.35
CA ALA A 132 8.65 13.65 -1.03
C ALA A 132 8.77 14.98 -1.76
N ALA A 133 8.42 16.11 -1.11
CA ALA A 133 8.57 17.46 -1.66
C ALA A 133 10.02 17.77 -2.01
N ALA A 134 10.95 17.56 -1.07
CA ALA A 134 12.38 17.79 -1.28
C ALA A 134 12.96 16.94 -2.41
N ARG A 135 12.48 15.70 -2.59
CA ARG A 135 12.93 14.81 -3.67
C ARG A 135 12.32 15.13 -5.03
N LEU A 136 11.06 15.62 -5.09
CA LEU A 136 10.37 15.96 -6.34
C LEU A 136 10.77 17.34 -6.86
N CYS A 137 10.94 18.29 -5.97
CA CYS A 137 11.19 19.70 -6.30
C CYS A 137 12.29 19.89 -7.37
N PRO A 138 13.48 19.27 -7.25
CA PRO A 138 14.55 19.42 -8.28
C PRO A 138 14.29 18.59 -9.55
N GLN A 139 13.25 17.80 -9.63
CA GLN A 139 13.01 16.88 -10.73
C GLN A 139 11.84 17.26 -11.64
N VAL A 140 11.00 18.19 -11.23
CA VAL A 140 9.79 18.61 -11.97
C VAL A 140 9.82 20.12 -12.21
N ARG A 141 9.05 20.59 -13.19
CA ARG A 141 8.99 22.03 -13.49
C ARG A 141 8.31 22.81 -12.39
N HIS A 142 7.16 22.32 -11.94
CA HIS A 142 6.37 22.97 -10.90
C HIS A 142 5.96 21.95 -9.86
N LEU A 143 6.06 22.32 -8.60
CA LEU A 143 5.50 21.60 -7.49
C LEU A 143 4.36 22.40 -6.90
N VAL A 144 3.19 21.80 -6.71
CA VAL A 144 2.06 22.38 -6.00
C VAL A 144 2.03 21.79 -4.61
N VAL A 145 2.00 22.62 -3.59
CA VAL A 145 1.88 22.18 -2.19
C VAL A 145 0.48 22.55 -1.70
N ASP A 146 -0.43 21.59 -1.70
CA ASP A 146 -1.81 21.72 -1.25
C ASP A 146 -1.93 21.14 0.17
N VAL A 147 -1.44 21.90 1.14
CA VAL A 147 -1.45 21.54 2.56
C VAL A 147 -1.90 22.77 3.36
N PRO A 148 -2.97 22.70 4.14
CA PRO A 148 -3.43 23.81 4.97
C PRO A 148 -2.37 24.27 5.97
N GLY A 149 -2.29 25.60 6.22
CA GLY A 149 -1.39 26.18 7.21
C GLY A 149 0.10 26.00 6.86
N GLU A 150 0.73 24.97 7.39
CA GLU A 150 2.17 24.68 7.27
C GLU A 150 2.67 24.54 5.80
N GLY A 151 1.76 24.34 4.85
CA GLY A 151 2.11 24.22 3.43
C GLY A 151 2.78 25.44 2.85
N GLU A 152 2.48 26.63 3.37
CA GLU A 152 3.10 27.89 2.94
C GLU A 152 4.57 27.98 3.35
N GLU A 153 4.87 27.59 4.58
CA GLU A 153 6.24 27.51 5.11
C GLU A 153 7.07 26.50 4.33
N LEU A 154 6.50 25.34 4.04
CA LEU A 154 7.13 24.32 3.21
C LEU A 154 7.41 24.85 1.79
N ALA A 155 6.43 25.51 1.18
CA ALA A 155 6.59 26.09 -0.16
C ALA A 155 7.64 27.19 -0.19
N ALA A 156 7.71 28.05 0.85
CA ALA A 156 8.73 29.07 1.00
C ALA A 156 10.12 28.45 1.12
N TRP A 157 10.28 27.48 2.00
CA TRP A 157 11.54 26.77 2.18
C TRP A 157 12.01 26.08 0.88
N LEU A 158 11.12 25.43 0.14
CA LEU A 158 11.46 24.79 -1.14
C LEU A 158 11.91 25.78 -2.21
N ARG A 159 11.31 26.99 -2.24
CA ARG A 159 11.74 28.05 -3.17
C ARG A 159 13.14 28.56 -2.82
N GLU A 160 13.42 28.75 -1.55
CA GLU A 160 14.72 29.21 -1.06
C GLU A 160 15.82 28.18 -1.30
N GLU A 161 15.58 26.92 -0.95
CA GLU A 161 16.58 25.85 -1.02
C GLU A 161 16.88 25.39 -2.46
N TYR A 162 15.85 25.29 -3.32
CA TYR A 162 15.98 24.73 -4.67
C TYR A 162 15.80 25.76 -5.80
N GLY A 163 15.44 26.98 -5.50
CA GLY A 163 15.15 28.00 -6.54
C GLY A 163 13.97 27.60 -7.45
N ALA A 164 13.10 26.72 -7.00
CA ALA A 164 12.08 26.08 -7.83
C ALA A 164 10.76 26.86 -7.84
N ALA A 165 9.99 26.72 -8.94
CA ALA A 165 8.64 27.26 -9.03
C ALA A 165 7.66 26.40 -8.23
N VAL A 166 7.46 26.73 -6.97
CA VAL A 166 6.51 26.09 -6.06
C VAL A 166 5.23 26.92 -5.99
N LEU A 167 4.14 26.31 -6.39
CA LEU A 167 2.78 26.86 -6.38
C LEU A 167 2.02 26.36 -5.15
N ARG A 168 0.93 27.03 -4.86
CA ARG A 168 -0.02 26.63 -3.82
C ARG A 168 -1.39 26.39 -4.44
#